data_4adf33ad867cce580a5b26ba4bd53f58
#
_entry.id   4adf33ad867cce580a5b26ba4bd53f58
#
_cell.length_a   1.000
_cell.length_b   1.000
_cell.length_c   1.000
_cell.angle_alpha   90.00
_cell.angle_beta   90.00
_cell.angle_gamma   90.00
#
_symmetry.space_group_name_H-M   'P 1'
#
loop_
_entity.id
_entity.type
_entity.pdbx_description
1 polymer ?
#
loop_
_entity_poly.entity_id
_entity_poly.type
_entity_poly.pdbx_seq_one_letter_code
_entity_poly.pdbx_strand_id
1 'polypeptide(L)'
;MYTDRQLKIIAVLKSADGWMSGSLLRENIGVSSRTLQMDIKAINEKQSGEPLIQSNNRLGYLLKNKIALEQEQKSYGQENYVHSKQIITLLLFEKEYTSIGTISERLFFSRSSVTSDLPQVKRIISRTPGANLLVSGQYGLKIQASENVKRIMCMKTMQSRQDYHMLFSEEEMEQFAENQKKLQAVLAEVFTRNQFIVSGEAYHDFARYLAVCMMRSQMGFPVTEEEDGTTEMPGRLSTELVDEIEKVCTYRFKEKEKQNVEARLKELNMVCKETDIQLDMLQKLEVFIQRVQEETGLKLQVERDLLEVLSDHVSRMELRIQNGRNNIGNHTKEMAKRYPLEMHLLRTCLSPVLNTEIPDAEMGYLVLYFASAIERNRRKPDILFISDQSASSIYNVQNKLKGFLGERISEITVIPEYLFEQRKEWYCRNYQLRITSEKELVLKDTSFTYLDLFADNEQIMRLGRNVDKLENNYWKEKEEKLRKKYGTKDSLYLIEEVADFDDLKKRIGYEYQEQKVSEETIGSNRLSMIDHEQDGRNKIYRIYLKKPFSYGGKQITEVIAAHYGGEGDMIEFFDYVKELLGGQS
;
A
#
# COMPACT_ATOMS: atom_id res chain seq x y z
N MET A 1 14.64 0.71 -27.81
CA MET A 1 14.40 -0.58 -27.11
C MET A 1 15.74 -1.23 -26.82
N TYR A 2 15.98 -1.72 -25.61
CA TYR A 2 17.20 -2.45 -25.25
C TYR A 2 17.13 -3.90 -25.72
N THR A 3 18.25 -4.49 -26.12
CA THR A 3 18.33 -5.93 -26.42
C THR A 3 18.31 -6.74 -25.12
N ASP A 4 17.95 -8.03 -25.18
CA ASP A 4 17.90 -8.93 -24.02
C ASP A 4 19.20 -8.93 -23.21
N ARG A 5 20.33 -8.90 -23.93
CA ARG A 5 21.65 -8.84 -23.31
C ARG A 5 21.90 -7.50 -22.61
N GLN A 6 21.46 -6.38 -23.19
CA GLN A 6 21.55 -5.06 -22.59
C GLN A 6 20.69 -4.96 -21.33
N LEU A 7 19.48 -5.53 -21.34
CA LEU A 7 18.61 -5.62 -20.17
C LEU A 7 19.26 -6.46 -19.05
N LYS A 8 19.93 -7.56 -19.42
CA LYS A 8 20.66 -8.40 -18.46
C LYS A 8 21.81 -7.63 -17.80
N ILE A 9 22.57 -6.83 -18.57
CA ILE A 9 23.63 -5.96 -18.02
C ILE A 9 23.05 -4.96 -17.01
N ILE A 10 21.98 -4.29 -17.38
CA ILE A 10 21.29 -3.32 -16.52
C ILE A 10 20.78 -3.98 -15.22
N ALA A 11 20.16 -5.17 -15.33
CA ALA A 11 19.63 -5.90 -14.19
C ALA A 11 20.75 -6.33 -13.22
N VAL A 12 21.86 -6.85 -13.72
CA VAL A 12 23.00 -7.26 -12.90
C VAL A 12 23.66 -6.06 -12.22
N LEU A 13 23.80 -4.93 -12.91
CA LEU A 13 24.32 -3.69 -12.30
C LEU A 13 23.34 -3.04 -11.31
N LYS A 14 22.03 -3.24 -11.52
CA LYS A 14 20.99 -2.75 -10.59
C LYS A 14 21.01 -3.51 -9.26
N SER A 15 21.36 -4.81 -9.29
CA SER A 15 21.48 -5.65 -8.10
C SER A 15 22.80 -5.42 -7.32
N ALA A 16 23.78 -4.75 -7.93
CA ALA A 16 25.03 -4.39 -7.27
C ALA A 16 24.86 -3.09 -6.47
N ASP A 17 25.25 -3.12 -5.17
CA ASP A 17 25.32 -1.93 -4.33
C ASP A 17 26.63 -1.17 -4.57
N GLY A 18 26.80 -0.69 -5.82
CA GLY A 18 27.98 0.08 -6.18
C GLY A 18 28.70 -0.41 -7.43
N TRP A 19 30.02 -0.23 -7.45
CA TRP A 19 30.86 -0.60 -8.59
C TRP A 19 31.01 -2.12 -8.71
N MET A 20 30.76 -2.65 -9.90
CA MET A 20 30.99 -4.06 -10.24
C MET A 20 32.15 -4.20 -11.21
N SER A 21 33.10 -5.08 -10.91
CA SER A 21 34.25 -5.31 -11.78
C SER A 21 33.83 -5.86 -13.16
N GLY A 22 34.54 -5.46 -14.21
CA GLY A 22 34.23 -5.91 -15.57
C GLY A 22 34.38 -7.44 -15.75
N SER A 23 35.23 -8.10 -14.97
CA SER A 23 35.35 -9.56 -14.94
C SER A 23 34.10 -10.24 -14.38
N LEU A 24 33.62 -9.77 -13.24
CA LEU A 24 32.42 -10.30 -12.58
C LEU A 24 31.16 -10.06 -13.44
N LEU A 25 31.04 -8.87 -14.03
CA LEU A 25 29.93 -8.55 -14.92
C LEU A 25 29.92 -9.43 -16.17
N ARG A 26 31.10 -9.70 -16.78
CA ARG A 26 31.22 -10.61 -17.92
C ARG A 26 30.85 -12.05 -17.57
N GLU A 27 31.26 -12.53 -16.42
CA GLU A 27 30.96 -13.87 -15.92
C GLU A 27 29.44 -14.05 -15.75
N ASN A 28 28.77 -13.08 -15.13
CA ASN A 28 27.32 -13.10 -14.95
C ASN A 28 26.53 -13.01 -16.25
N ILE A 29 27.08 -12.34 -17.27
CA ILE A 29 26.40 -12.15 -18.57
C ILE A 29 26.74 -13.27 -19.57
N GLY A 30 27.93 -13.86 -19.45
CA GLY A 30 28.43 -14.87 -20.37
C GLY A 30 28.93 -14.29 -21.70
N VAL A 31 29.63 -13.12 -21.70
CA VAL A 31 30.09 -12.43 -22.91
C VAL A 31 31.56 -12.03 -22.87
N SER A 32 32.14 -11.75 -24.06
CA SER A 32 33.49 -11.22 -24.17
C SER A 32 33.58 -9.76 -23.67
N SER A 33 34.79 -9.30 -23.32
CA SER A 33 35.04 -7.91 -22.93
C SER A 33 34.61 -6.91 -24.01
N ARG A 34 34.88 -7.23 -25.27
CA ARG A 34 34.52 -6.38 -26.42
C ARG A 34 33.00 -6.28 -26.56
N THR A 35 32.30 -7.39 -26.42
CA THR A 35 30.82 -7.44 -26.50
C THR A 35 30.18 -6.63 -25.36
N LEU A 36 30.68 -6.78 -24.12
CA LEU A 36 30.21 -6.01 -22.98
C LEU A 36 30.37 -4.50 -23.19
N GLN A 37 31.55 -4.07 -23.66
CA GLN A 37 31.81 -2.65 -23.92
C GLN A 37 30.90 -2.08 -25.02
N MET A 38 30.65 -2.85 -26.10
CA MET A 38 29.73 -2.46 -27.17
C MET A 38 28.29 -2.32 -26.65
N ASP A 39 27.85 -3.26 -25.83
CA ASP A 39 26.50 -3.20 -25.24
C ASP A 39 26.32 -2.02 -24.28
N ILE A 40 27.31 -1.76 -23.42
CA ILE A 40 27.29 -0.61 -22.51
C ILE A 40 27.29 0.71 -23.29
N LYS A 41 28.08 0.81 -24.35
CA LYS A 41 28.07 1.98 -25.23
C LYS A 41 26.70 2.18 -25.86
N ALA A 42 26.11 1.12 -26.43
CA ALA A 42 24.78 1.16 -27.02
C ALA A 42 23.65 1.45 -26.01
N ILE A 43 23.80 1.04 -24.74
CA ILE A 43 22.90 1.40 -23.66
C ILE A 43 22.97 2.91 -23.39
N ASN A 44 24.17 3.46 -23.27
CA ASN A 44 24.38 4.86 -22.97
C ASN A 44 23.97 5.80 -24.13
N GLU A 45 24.17 5.38 -25.39
CA GLU A 45 23.77 6.14 -26.59
C GLU A 45 22.25 6.30 -26.74
N LYS A 46 21.46 5.44 -26.08
CA LYS A 46 19.99 5.53 -26.08
C LYS A 46 19.43 6.55 -25.07
N GLN A 47 20.28 7.14 -24.25
CA GLN A 47 19.90 8.14 -23.26
C GLN A 47 20.11 9.57 -23.78
N SER A 48 19.11 10.43 -23.60
CA SER A 48 19.18 11.86 -23.97
C SER A 48 19.79 12.70 -22.85
N GLY A 49 20.93 12.29 -22.24
CA GLY A 49 21.52 13.00 -21.11
C GLY A 49 22.78 12.33 -20.57
N GLU A 50 22.95 12.31 -19.26
CA GLU A 50 24.08 11.61 -18.63
C GLU A 50 24.05 10.08 -18.89
N PRO A 51 25.22 9.43 -19.04
CA PRO A 51 25.29 8.00 -19.31
C PRO A 51 24.69 7.19 -18.14
N LEU A 52 23.83 6.24 -18.49
CA LEU A 52 23.15 5.35 -17.55
C LEU A 52 24.14 4.47 -16.80
N ILE A 53 25.17 3.98 -17.50
CA ILE A 53 26.22 3.13 -16.94
C ILE A 53 27.55 3.90 -16.99
N GLN A 54 28.08 4.22 -15.83
CA GLN A 54 29.42 4.80 -15.72
C GLN A 54 30.48 3.69 -15.76
N SER A 55 31.54 3.89 -16.52
CA SER A 55 32.69 3.00 -16.58
C SER A 55 33.92 3.63 -15.91
N ASN A 56 34.67 2.83 -15.16
CA ASN A 56 35.94 3.20 -14.56
C ASN A 56 36.95 2.05 -14.75
N ASN A 57 38.16 2.36 -15.22
CA ASN A 57 39.16 1.36 -15.55
C ASN A 57 39.63 0.51 -14.36
N ARG A 58 39.50 1.01 -13.13
CA ARG A 58 39.90 0.31 -11.89
C ARG A 58 38.74 -0.30 -11.14
N LEU A 59 37.58 0.38 -11.12
CA LEU A 59 36.42 -0.01 -10.31
C LEU A 59 35.41 -0.85 -11.13
N GLY A 60 35.43 -0.75 -12.47
CA GLY A 60 34.52 -1.46 -13.35
C GLY A 60 33.32 -0.61 -13.80
N TYR A 61 32.11 -1.06 -13.58
CA TYR A 61 30.88 -0.45 -14.05
C TYR A 61 29.90 -0.15 -12.92
N LEU A 62 29.22 1.01 -13.00
CA LEU A 62 28.23 1.48 -12.04
C LEU A 62 27.00 1.97 -12.75
N LEU A 63 25.82 1.58 -12.28
CA LEU A 63 24.54 2.11 -12.75
C LEU A 63 24.22 3.43 -12.03
N LYS A 64 24.35 4.57 -12.73
CA LYS A 64 24.20 5.91 -12.15
C LYS A 64 22.78 6.39 -11.97
N ASN A 65 21.88 6.07 -12.86
CA ASN A 65 20.55 6.70 -12.90
C ASN A 65 19.41 5.69 -12.82
N LYS A 66 19.12 5.24 -11.59
CA LYS A 66 17.97 4.36 -11.32
C LYS A 66 16.63 5.05 -11.66
N ILE A 67 16.57 6.38 -11.58
CA ILE A 67 15.35 7.19 -11.75
C ILE A 67 14.94 7.36 -13.21
N ALA A 68 15.88 7.50 -14.15
CA ALA A 68 15.56 7.69 -15.56
C ALA A 68 14.95 6.43 -16.22
N LEU A 69 15.41 5.23 -15.81
CA LEU A 69 14.79 3.96 -16.25
C LEU A 69 13.36 3.79 -15.72
N GLU A 70 13.09 4.31 -14.53
CA GLU A 70 11.74 4.28 -13.95
C GLU A 70 10.79 5.25 -14.65
N GLN A 71 11.29 6.34 -15.20
CA GLN A 71 10.47 7.32 -15.94
C GLN A 71 10.10 6.83 -17.36
N GLU A 72 11.01 6.21 -18.09
CA GLU A 72 10.69 5.63 -19.41
C GLU A 72 9.73 4.42 -19.31
N GLN A 73 9.87 3.59 -18.29
CA GLN A 73 8.96 2.46 -18.05
C GLN A 73 7.60 2.91 -17.51
N LYS A 74 7.54 4.03 -16.78
CA LYS A 74 6.28 4.64 -16.32
C LYS A 74 5.40 5.10 -17.48
N SER A 75 5.97 5.62 -18.57
CA SER A 75 5.17 6.15 -19.68
C SER A 75 4.40 5.05 -20.41
N TYR A 76 5.00 3.90 -20.68
CA TYR A 76 4.37 2.81 -21.46
C TYR A 76 3.28 2.05 -20.70
N GLY A 77 3.49 1.77 -19.41
CA GLY A 77 2.47 1.10 -18.58
C GLY A 77 1.32 2.03 -18.20
N GLN A 78 1.56 3.34 -18.10
CA GLN A 78 0.51 4.32 -17.87
C GLN A 78 -0.39 4.51 -19.09
N GLU A 79 0.16 4.50 -20.32
CA GLU A 79 -0.64 4.60 -21.54
C GLU A 79 -1.65 3.45 -21.66
N ASN A 80 -1.23 2.20 -21.51
CA ASN A 80 -2.12 1.04 -21.62
C ASN A 80 -3.20 1.04 -20.52
N TYR A 81 -2.89 1.55 -19.32
CA TYR A 81 -3.87 1.66 -18.25
C TYR A 81 -4.88 2.78 -18.52
N VAL A 82 -4.44 3.90 -19.07
CA VAL A 82 -5.31 4.99 -19.51
C VAL A 82 -6.23 4.53 -20.66
N HIS A 83 -5.69 3.85 -21.67
CA HIS A 83 -6.45 3.28 -22.78
C HIS A 83 -7.52 2.29 -22.27
N SER A 84 -7.15 1.38 -21.37
CA SER A 84 -8.11 0.44 -20.78
C SER A 84 -9.24 1.15 -20.04
N LYS A 85 -8.96 2.22 -19.29
CA LYS A 85 -9.99 3.04 -18.64
C LYS A 85 -10.90 3.72 -19.66
N GLN A 86 -10.35 4.28 -20.73
CA GLN A 86 -11.14 4.93 -21.79
C GLN A 86 -12.05 3.94 -22.51
N ILE A 87 -11.56 2.71 -22.79
CA ILE A 87 -12.39 1.63 -23.35
C ILE A 87 -13.55 1.29 -22.40
N ILE A 88 -13.25 1.11 -21.11
CA ILE A 88 -14.29 0.81 -20.10
C ILE A 88 -15.29 1.95 -20.01
N THR A 89 -14.83 3.20 -19.95
CA THR A 89 -15.72 4.36 -19.87
C THR A 89 -16.64 4.44 -21.10
N LEU A 90 -16.10 4.24 -22.29
CA LEU A 90 -16.92 4.16 -23.50
C LEU A 90 -18.00 3.08 -23.39
N LEU A 91 -17.62 1.85 -23.02
CA LEU A 91 -18.58 0.74 -22.88
C LEU A 91 -19.62 0.97 -21.78
N LEU A 92 -19.31 1.73 -20.72
CA LEU A 92 -20.26 2.08 -19.68
C LEU A 92 -21.38 2.99 -20.20
N PHE A 93 -21.13 3.81 -21.22
CA PHE A 93 -22.10 4.70 -21.84
C PHE A 93 -22.72 4.12 -23.12
N GLU A 94 -22.54 2.82 -23.39
CA GLU A 94 -23.21 2.11 -24.46
C GLU A 94 -24.29 1.17 -23.94
N LYS A 95 -25.47 1.15 -24.62
CA LYS A 95 -26.59 0.27 -24.27
C LYS A 95 -26.41 -1.12 -24.86
N GLU A 96 -25.82 -1.20 -26.04
CA GLU A 96 -25.66 -2.42 -26.80
C GLU A 96 -24.19 -2.82 -26.96
N TYR A 97 -23.95 -3.93 -27.63
CA TYR A 97 -22.62 -4.37 -27.96
C TYR A 97 -21.90 -3.36 -28.87
N THR A 98 -20.65 -3.08 -28.56
CA THR A 98 -19.81 -2.15 -29.32
C THR A 98 -18.69 -2.89 -30.00
N SER A 99 -18.58 -2.77 -31.33
CA SER A 99 -17.53 -3.46 -32.09
C SER A 99 -16.15 -2.88 -31.79
N ILE A 100 -15.10 -3.71 -31.98
CA ILE A 100 -13.69 -3.25 -31.87
C ILE A 100 -13.42 -2.12 -32.88
N GLY A 101 -14.06 -2.14 -34.05
CA GLY A 101 -13.96 -1.07 -35.03
C GLY A 101 -14.51 0.25 -34.50
N THR A 102 -15.71 0.24 -33.92
CA THR A 102 -16.35 1.42 -33.31
C THR A 102 -15.51 1.98 -32.14
N ILE A 103 -14.97 1.10 -31.28
CA ILE A 103 -14.09 1.52 -30.19
C ILE A 103 -12.83 2.19 -30.74
N SER A 104 -12.21 1.58 -31.76
CA SER A 104 -11.03 2.09 -32.46
C SER A 104 -11.28 3.49 -33.05
N GLU A 105 -12.42 3.69 -33.70
CA GLU A 105 -12.79 4.97 -34.32
C GLU A 105 -13.07 6.06 -33.28
N ARG A 106 -13.84 5.74 -32.24
CA ARG A 106 -14.24 6.74 -31.24
C ARG A 106 -13.11 7.16 -30.30
N LEU A 107 -12.18 6.26 -29.99
CA LEU A 107 -11.05 6.54 -29.13
C LEU A 107 -9.76 6.90 -29.89
N PHE A 108 -9.80 6.89 -31.24
CA PHE A 108 -8.64 7.10 -32.11
C PHE A 108 -7.49 6.12 -31.84
N PHE A 109 -7.83 4.87 -31.46
CA PHE A 109 -6.86 3.80 -31.26
C PHE A 109 -6.78 2.90 -32.51
N SER A 110 -5.66 2.18 -32.67
CA SER A 110 -5.63 1.10 -33.67
C SER A 110 -6.45 -0.11 -33.19
N ARG A 111 -7.04 -0.88 -34.12
CA ARG A 111 -7.75 -2.12 -33.76
C ARG A 111 -6.86 -3.12 -33.03
N SER A 112 -5.59 -3.18 -33.37
CA SER A 112 -4.60 -4.02 -32.70
C SER A 112 -4.35 -3.55 -31.26
N SER A 113 -4.30 -2.23 -31.02
CA SER A 113 -4.17 -1.65 -29.68
C SER A 113 -5.38 -2.01 -28.81
N VAL A 114 -6.60 -1.81 -29.33
CA VAL A 114 -7.82 -2.20 -28.59
C VAL A 114 -7.80 -3.69 -28.24
N THR A 115 -7.40 -4.55 -29.18
CA THR A 115 -7.34 -6.00 -28.94
C THR A 115 -6.29 -6.37 -27.89
N SER A 116 -5.12 -5.73 -27.91
CA SER A 116 -4.05 -5.97 -26.92
C SER A 116 -4.43 -5.51 -25.51
N ASP A 117 -5.33 -4.53 -25.39
CA ASP A 117 -5.78 -4.00 -24.10
C ASP A 117 -6.94 -4.81 -23.48
N LEU A 118 -7.60 -5.70 -24.24
CA LEU A 118 -8.75 -6.49 -23.74
C LEU A 118 -8.44 -7.33 -22.50
N PRO A 119 -7.30 -8.01 -22.35
CA PRO A 119 -6.99 -8.73 -21.12
C PRO A 119 -6.99 -7.81 -19.89
N GLN A 120 -6.46 -6.60 -20.05
CA GLN A 120 -6.44 -5.60 -19.00
C GLN A 120 -7.84 -5.04 -18.69
N VAL A 121 -8.62 -4.74 -19.74
CA VAL A 121 -10.02 -4.33 -19.61
C VAL A 121 -10.82 -5.38 -18.83
N LYS A 122 -10.69 -6.66 -19.22
CA LYS A 122 -11.36 -7.78 -18.52
C LYS A 122 -10.95 -7.86 -17.05
N ARG A 123 -9.66 -7.71 -16.77
CA ARG A 123 -9.14 -7.73 -15.38
C ARG A 123 -9.70 -6.58 -14.54
N ILE A 124 -9.77 -5.36 -15.07
CA ILE A 124 -10.31 -4.21 -14.35
C ILE A 124 -11.80 -4.42 -14.04
N ILE A 125 -12.57 -4.92 -15.01
CA ILE A 125 -13.99 -5.17 -14.86
C ILE A 125 -14.25 -6.29 -13.84
N SER A 126 -13.52 -7.40 -13.92
CA SER A 126 -13.68 -8.55 -13.01
C SER A 126 -13.35 -8.24 -11.54
N ARG A 127 -12.58 -7.19 -11.27
CA ARG A 127 -12.32 -6.69 -9.92
C ARG A 127 -13.47 -5.88 -9.32
N THR A 128 -14.54 -5.66 -10.09
CA THR A 128 -15.74 -4.99 -9.59
C THR A 128 -16.84 -6.04 -9.42
N PRO A 129 -17.25 -6.37 -8.17
CA PRO A 129 -18.29 -7.35 -7.92
C PRO A 129 -19.57 -7.01 -8.71
N GLY A 130 -20.18 -8.01 -9.30
CA GLY A 130 -21.40 -7.82 -10.11
C GLY A 130 -21.17 -7.27 -11.52
N ALA A 131 -19.92 -7.08 -11.97
CA ALA A 131 -19.60 -6.65 -13.33
C ALA A 131 -18.91 -7.74 -14.14
N ASN A 132 -19.32 -7.92 -15.40
CA ASN A 132 -18.73 -8.85 -16.35
C ASN A 132 -18.54 -8.18 -17.72
N LEU A 133 -17.44 -8.54 -18.40
CA LEU A 133 -17.25 -8.19 -19.80
C LEU A 133 -17.76 -9.32 -20.69
N LEU A 134 -18.83 -9.05 -21.44
CA LEU A 134 -19.32 -9.95 -22.46
C LEU A 134 -18.56 -9.69 -23.76
N VAL A 135 -18.03 -10.75 -24.36
CA VAL A 135 -17.27 -10.70 -25.63
C VAL A 135 -17.99 -11.57 -26.64
N SER A 136 -18.40 -10.95 -27.73
CA SER A 136 -19.03 -11.62 -28.89
C SER A 136 -18.18 -11.41 -30.14
N GLY A 137 -17.82 -12.50 -30.81
CA GLY A 137 -17.09 -12.41 -32.07
C GLY A 137 -17.84 -11.67 -33.19
N GLN A 138 -19.16 -11.64 -33.13
CA GLN A 138 -20.02 -10.99 -34.12
C GLN A 138 -20.41 -9.56 -33.73
N TYR A 139 -20.71 -9.31 -32.45
CA TYR A 139 -21.30 -8.05 -31.99
C TYR A 139 -20.30 -7.14 -31.28
N GLY A 140 -19.20 -7.67 -30.78
CA GLY A 140 -18.17 -6.92 -30.06
C GLY A 140 -18.23 -7.07 -28.54
N LEU A 141 -18.11 -5.98 -27.81
CA LEU A 141 -17.96 -5.93 -26.34
C LEU A 141 -19.16 -5.25 -25.68
N LYS A 142 -19.58 -5.76 -24.50
CA LYS A 142 -20.62 -5.13 -23.67
C LYS A 142 -20.29 -5.36 -22.19
N ILE A 143 -20.48 -4.35 -21.35
CA ILE A 143 -20.40 -4.50 -19.89
C ILE A 143 -21.77 -4.90 -19.36
N GLN A 144 -21.85 -6.09 -18.77
CA GLN A 144 -23.01 -6.56 -18.04
C GLN A 144 -22.83 -6.26 -16.55
N ALA A 145 -23.66 -5.36 -16.04
CA ALA A 145 -23.71 -5.00 -14.63
C ALA A 145 -25.01 -4.22 -14.36
N SER A 146 -25.45 -4.15 -13.09
CA SER A 146 -26.52 -3.24 -12.68
C SER A 146 -26.10 -1.78 -12.87
N GLU A 147 -27.06 -0.87 -12.96
CA GLU A 147 -26.75 0.55 -13.15
C GLU A 147 -25.97 1.12 -11.96
N ASN A 148 -26.25 0.67 -10.74
CA ASN A 148 -25.48 1.05 -9.56
C ASN A 148 -24.01 0.66 -9.67
N VAL A 149 -23.73 -0.56 -10.12
CA VAL A 149 -22.36 -1.05 -10.34
C VAL A 149 -21.68 -0.24 -11.46
N LYS A 150 -22.39 0.08 -12.54
CA LYS A 150 -21.86 0.93 -13.62
C LYS A 150 -21.50 2.33 -13.14
N ARG A 151 -22.32 2.94 -12.27
CA ARG A 151 -22.02 4.24 -11.64
C ARG A 151 -20.75 4.21 -10.81
N ILE A 152 -20.56 3.13 -10.03
CA ILE A 152 -19.31 2.92 -9.28
C ILE A 152 -18.10 2.75 -10.22
N MET A 153 -18.27 2.03 -11.32
CA MET A 153 -17.21 1.89 -12.31
C MET A 153 -16.85 3.23 -12.95
N CYS A 154 -17.84 4.09 -13.26
CA CYS A 154 -17.60 5.45 -13.74
C CYS A 154 -16.73 6.25 -12.74
N MET A 155 -17.00 6.14 -11.44
CA MET A 155 -16.16 6.78 -10.40
C MET A 155 -14.71 6.37 -10.47
N LYS A 156 -14.43 5.09 -10.82
CA LYS A 156 -13.06 4.54 -10.92
C LYS A 156 -12.37 4.91 -12.24
N THR A 157 -13.11 5.04 -13.32
CA THR A 157 -12.55 5.25 -14.67
C THR A 157 -12.53 6.72 -15.09
N MET A 158 -13.39 7.57 -14.50
CA MET A 158 -13.50 9.00 -14.81
C MET A 158 -12.85 9.88 -13.73
N GLN A 159 -11.64 9.57 -13.31
CA GLN A 159 -10.96 10.29 -12.23
C GLN A 159 -10.37 11.62 -12.67
N SER A 160 -9.90 11.72 -13.90
CA SER A 160 -9.33 12.93 -14.48
C SER A 160 -10.00 13.27 -15.80
N ARG A 161 -9.92 14.56 -16.20
CA ARG A 161 -10.47 14.99 -17.50
C ARG A 161 -9.86 14.21 -18.67
N GLN A 162 -8.61 13.78 -18.57
CA GLN A 162 -7.94 12.97 -19.59
C GLN A 162 -8.56 11.59 -19.79
N ASP A 163 -9.22 11.04 -18.77
CA ASP A 163 -9.81 9.71 -18.83
C ASP A 163 -11.08 9.67 -19.73
N TYR A 164 -11.75 10.80 -19.93
CA TYR A 164 -13.07 10.85 -20.59
C TYR A 164 -13.28 12.00 -21.59
N HIS A 165 -12.32 12.93 -21.75
CA HIS A 165 -12.48 14.09 -22.64
C HIS A 165 -12.77 13.74 -24.10
N MET A 166 -12.37 12.54 -24.56
CA MET A 166 -12.62 12.07 -25.92
C MET A 166 -14.05 11.49 -26.10
N LEU A 167 -14.77 11.26 -25.01
CA LEU A 167 -16.06 10.57 -25.02
C LEU A 167 -17.25 11.50 -24.94
N PHE A 168 -17.04 12.72 -24.43
CA PHE A 168 -18.07 13.72 -24.18
C PHE A 168 -17.73 15.04 -24.84
N SER A 169 -18.76 15.78 -25.24
CA SER A 169 -18.59 17.15 -25.74
C SER A 169 -18.07 18.09 -24.64
N GLU A 170 -17.48 19.21 -25.04
CA GLU A 170 -17.05 20.23 -24.05
C GLU A 170 -18.23 20.73 -23.22
N GLU A 171 -19.39 20.90 -23.81
CA GLU A 171 -20.61 21.33 -23.13
C GLU A 171 -21.07 20.32 -22.06
N GLU A 172 -21.04 19.01 -22.34
CA GLU A 172 -21.33 17.95 -21.36
C GLU A 172 -20.31 17.94 -20.23
N MET A 173 -19.03 18.15 -20.53
CA MET A 173 -17.98 18.20 -19.52
C MET A 173 -18.08 19.45 -18.62
N GLU A 174 -18.42 20.61 -19.20
CA GLU A 174 -18.66 21.85 -18.44
C GLU A 174 -19.87 21.69 -17.53
N GLN A 175 -20.97 21.13 -18.04
CA GLN A 175 -22.16 20.86 -17.26
C GLN A 175 -21.90 19.88 -16.11
N PHE A 176 -21.10 18.83 -16.34
CA PHE A 176 -20.68 17.90 -15.29
C PHE A 176 -19.86 18.61 -14.20
N ALA A 177 -18.88 19.45 -14.58
CA ALA A 177 -18.06 20.21 -13.65
C ALA A 177 -18.88 21.25 -12.86
N GLU A 178 -19.83 21.91 -13.51
CA GLU A 178 -20.74 22.87 -12.86
C GLU A 178 -21.65 22.16 -11.85
N ASN A 179 -22.25 21.05 -12.24
CA ASN A 179 -23.06 20.22 -11.34
C ASN A 179 -22.24 19.77 -10.13
N GLN A 180 -21.01 19.31 -10.33
CA GLN A 180 -20.14 18.90 -9.22
C GLN A 180 -19.88 20.06 -8.24
N LYS A 181 -19.64 21.29 -8.72
CA LYS A 181 -19.48 22.47 -7.85
C LYS A 181 -20.76 22.78 -7.08
N LYS A 182 -21.92 22.74 -7.73
CA LYS A 182 -23.22 22.97 -7.08
C LYS A 182 -23.47 21.92 -5.99
N LEU A 183 -23.20 20.65 -6.29
CA LEU A 183 -23.32 19.56 -5.32
C LEU A 183 -22.38 19.74 -4.12
N GLN A 184 -21.13 20.15 -4.36
CA GLN A 184 -20.21 20.46 -3.26
C GLN A 184 -20.74 21.57 -2.36
N ALA A 185 -21.31 22.64 -2.91
CA ALA A 185 -21.88 23.71 -2.11
C ALA A 185 -23.07 23.23 -1.25
N VAL A 186 -23.99 22.47 -1.84
CA VAL A 186 -25.14 21.92 -1.12
C VAL A 186 -24.68 20.93 -0.03
N LEU A 187 -23.75 20.04 -0.35
CA LEU A 187 -23.20 19.08 0.63
C LEU A 187 -22.55 19.82 1.82
N ALA A 188 -21.75 20.86 1.55
CA ALA A 188 -21.11 21.62 2.61
C ALA A 188 -22.14 22.25 3.55
N GLU A 189 -23.22 22.83 3.01
CA GLU A 189 -24.27 23.45 3.79
C GLU A 189 -25.06 22.42 4.61
N VAL A 190 -25.55 21.36 3.97
CA VAL A 190 -26.37 20.31 4.62
C VAL A 190 -25.57 19.56 5.68
N PHE A 191 -24.32 19.18 5.38
CA PHE A 191 -23.45 18.48 6.31
C PHE A 191 -23.11 19.35 7.53
N THR A 192 -22.79 20.64 7.31
CA THR A 192 -22.52 21.58 8.42
C THR A 192 -23.75 21.74 9.30
N ARG A 193 -24.94 21.94 8.72
CA ARG A 193 -26.20 22.13 9.45
C ARG A 193 -26.56 20.90 10.31
N ASN A 194 -26.25 19.71 9.81
CA ASN A 194 -26.53 18.45 10.51
C ASN A 194 -25.34 17.91 11.32
N GLN A 195 -24.27 18.69 11.46
CA GLN A 195 -23.03 18.26 12.14
C GLN A 195 -22.48 16.92 11.63
N PHE A 196 -22.69 16.65 10.34
CA PHE A 196 -22.23 15.45 9.67
C PHE A 196 -20.84 15.70 9.08
N ILE A 197 -19.78 15.35 9.82
CA ILE A 197 -18.40 15.65 9.46
C ILE A 197 -17.73 14.42 8.87
N VAL A 198 -17.30 14.52 7.62
CA VAL A 198 -16.58 13.47 6.89
C VAL A 198 -15.20 13.96 6.45
N SER A 199 -14.31 13.04 6.04
CA SER A 199 -13.02 13.44 5.48
C SER A 199 -13.20 14.23 4.17
N GLY A 200 -12.25 15.12 3.83
CA GLY A 200 -12.29 15.86 2.58
C GLY A 200 -12.34 14.94 1.35
N GLU A 201 -11.63 13.79 1.38
CA GLU A 201 -11.68 12.78 0.32
C GLU A 201 -13.09 12.21 0.15
N ALA A 202 -13.71 11.75 1.24
CA ALA A 202 -15.06 11.21 1.22
C ALA A 202 -16.10 12.23 0.75
N TYR A 203 -15.94 13.50 1.15
CA TYR A 203 -16.77 14.61 0.71
C TYR A 203 -16.68 14.83 -0.82
N HIS A 204 -15.47 14.90 -1.36
CA HIS A 204 -15.27 15.10 -2.80
C HIS A 204 -15.73 13.89 -3.62
N ASP A 205 -15.50 12.68 -3.13
CA ASP A 205 -15.94 11.46 -3.80
C ASP A 205 -17.46 11.32 -3.79
N PHE A 206 -18.13 11.73 -2.71
CA PHE A 206 -19.58 11.70 -2.65
C PHE A 206 -20.21 12.73 -3.60
N ALA A 207 -19.66 13.95 -3.66
CA ALA A 207 -20.09 14.96 -4.63
C ALA A 207 -19.95 14.46 -6.09
N ARG A 208 -18.83 13.81 -6.40
CA ARG A 208 -18.58 13.20 -7.71
C ARG A 208 -19.55 12.07 -8.00
N TYR A 209 -19.84 11.20 -7.02
CA TYR A 209 -20.82 10.13 -7.15
C TYR A 209 -22.20 10.68 -7.55
N LEU A 210 -22.68 11.71 -6.87
CA LEU A 210 -23.96 12.35 -7.18
C LEU A 210 -23.95 12.97 -8.59
N ALA A 211 -22.86 13.62 -8.99
CA ALA A 211 -22.69 14.17 -10.33
C ALA A 211 -22.76 13.07 -11.41
N VAL A 212 -22.10 11.93 -11.20
CA VAL A 212 -22.17 10.76 -12.08
C VAL A 212 -23.59 10.19 -12.14
N CYS A 213 -24.29 10.11 -11.01
CA CYS A 213 -25.69 9.66 -10.97
C CYS A 213 -26.59 10.54 -11.85
N MET A 214 -26.48 11.86 -11.71
CA MET A 214 -27.25 12.83 -12.49
C MET A 214 -26.92 12.73 -13.99
N MET A 215 -25.63 12.74 -14.35
CA MET A 215 -25.17 12.65 -15.74
C MET A 215 -25.70 11.39 -16.41
N ARG A 216 -25.53 10.22 -15.79
CA ARG A 216 -25.96 8.95 -16.38
C ARG A 216 -27.49 8.89 -16.54
N SER A 217 -28.24 9.34 -15.55
CA SER A 217 -29.70 9.37 -15.64
C SER A 217 -30.18 10.30 -16.78
N GLN A 218 -29.56 11.48 -16.94
CA GLN A 218 -29.85 12.44 -18.01
C GLN A 218 -29.51 11.86 -19.39
N MET A 219 -28.46 11.06 -19.49
CA MET A 219 -28.05 10.37 -20.72
C MET A 219 -28.87 9.09 -21.02
N GLY A 220 -29.93 8.81 -20.25
CA GLY A 220 -30.86 7.71 -20.50
C GLY A 220 -30.41 6.36 -19.89
N PHE A 221 -29.63 6.42 -18.79
CA PHE A 221 -29.27 5.27 -17.95
C PHE A 221 -29.82 5.43 -16.53
N PRO A 222 -31.15 5.44 -16.34
CA PRO A 222 -31.73 5.52 -15.00
C PRO A 222 -31.62 4.19 -14.27
N VAL A 223 -31.58 4.23 -12.95
CA VAL A 223 -31.72 3.03 -12.12
C VAL A 223 -33.15 2.51 -12.28
N THR A 224 -33.33 1.21 -12.50
CA THR A 224 -34.61 0.55 -12.64
C THR A 224 -35.08 -0.10 -11.33
N GLU A 225 -36.39 -0.31 -11.17
CA GLU A 225 -36.96 -0.94 -9.96
C GLU A 225 -36.58 -2.42 -9.83
N GLU A 226 -36.29 -3.08 -10.95
CA GLU A 226 -35.88 -4.49 -11.01
C GLU A 226 -34.43 -4.72 -10.56
N GLU A 227 -33.63 -3.66 -10.48
CA GLU A 227 -32.24 -3.78 -10.01
C GLU A 227 -32.22 -3.93 -8.48
N ASP A 228 -31.61 -5.02 -8.02
CA ASP A 228 -31.35 -5.28 -6.61
C ASP A 228 -30.65 -4.07 -5.97
N GLY A 229 -31.37 -3.37 -5.15
CA GLY A 229 -30.88 -2.23 -4.40
C GLY A 229 -31.41 -2.31 -2.98
N THR A 230 -30.81 -1.55 -2.11
CA THR A 230 -31.23 -1.42 -0.73
C THR A 230 -32.72 -1.12 -0.64
N THR A 231 -33.46 -1.85 0.18
CA THR A 231 -34.84 -1.56 0.56
C THR A 231 -34.94 -0.51 1.67
N GLU A 232 -33.81 0.15 1.99
CA GLU A 232 -33.73 1.11 3.06
C GLU A 232 -34.53 2.38 2.73
N MET A 233 -35.37 2.79 3.68
CA MET A 233 -36.09 4.06 3.56
C MET A 233 -35.13 5.23 3.77
N PRO A 234 -35.23 6.30 2.96
CA PRO A 234 -34.42 7.51 3.16
C PRO A 234 -34.58 8.07 4.58
N GLY A 235 -33.45 8.32 5.24
CA GLY A 235 -33.41 8.99 6.52
C GLY A 235 -33.58 10.50 6.40
N ARG A 236 -33.60 11.20 7.54
CA ARG A 236 -33.76 12.65 7.57
C ARG A 236 -32.67 13.39 6.77
N LEU A 237 -31.39 12.98 6.94
CA LEU A 237 -30.27 13.64 6.28
C LEU A 237 -30.31 13.47 4.76
N SER A 238 -30.57 12.25 4.27
CA SER A 238 -30.66 11.99 2.83
C SER A 238 -31.84 12.68 2.19
N THR A 239 -33.00 12.75 2.88
CA THR A 239 -34.17 13.46 2.40
C THR A 239 -33.89 14.95 2.26
N GLU A 240 -33.35 15.60 3.33
CA GLU A 240 -32.96 17.00 3.29
C GLU A 240 -31.94 17.27 2.18
N LEU A 241 -30.93 16.40 2.04
CA LEU A 241 -29.90 16.53 1.02
C LEU A 241 -30.49 16.47 -0.40
N VAL A 242 -31.35 15.47 -0.65
CA VAL A 242 -32.01 15.32 -1.95
C VAL A 242 -32.86 16.53 -2.27
N ASP A 243 -33.66 17.02 -1.32
CA ASP A 243 -34.51 18.19 -1.49
C ASP A 243 -33.69 19.45 -1.83
N GLU A 244 -32.58 19.66 -1.16
CA GLU A 244 -31.70 20.82 -1.45
C GLU A 244 -31.01 20.68 -2.82
N ILE A 245 -30.57 19.47 -3.20
CA ILE A 245 -29.99 19.23 -4.52
C ILE A 245 -31.03 19.50 -5.62
N GLU A 246 -32.26 19.04 -5.43
CA GLU A 246 -33.34 19.23 -6.38
C GLU A 246 -33.77 20.69 -6.55
N LYS A 247 -33.51 21.57 -5.58
CA LYS A 247 -33.71 23.02 -5.68
C LYS A 247 -32.62 23.71 -6.52
N VAL A 248 -31.38 23.26 -6.41
CA VAL A 248 -30.23 23.91 -7.03
C VAL A 248 -29.86 23.33 -8.39
N CYS A 249 -30.10 22.01 -8.58
CA CYS A 249 -29.84 21.31 -9.82
C CYS A 249 -31.15 21.02 -10.56
N THR A 250 -31.10 21.15 -11.88
CA THR A 250 -32.25 20.80 -12.75
C THR A 250 -32.35 19.27 -12.88
N TYR A 251 -32.56 18.58 -11.76
CA TYR A 251 -32.62 17.12 -11.69
C TYR A 251 -33.63 16.70 -10.61
N ARG A 252 -34.32 15.57 -10.85
CA ARG A 252 -35.23 14.97 -9.89
C ARG A 252 -34.82 13.52 -9.65
N PHE A 253 -34.57 13.20 -8.40
CA PHE A 253 -34.23 11.84 -8.00
C PHE A 253 -35.43 10.92 -8.01
N LYS A 254 -35.30 9.75 -8.61
CA LYS A 254 -36.26 8.67 -8.49
C LYS A 254 -36.16 8.00 -7.12
N GLU A 255 -37.23 7.33 -6.66
CA GLU A 255 -37.25 6.70 -5.32
C GLU A 255 -36.08 5.76 -5.09
N LYS A 256 -35.70 4.95 -6.08
CA LYS A 256 -34.55 4.05 -6.00
C LYS A 256 -33.22 4.79 -5.88
N GLU A 257 -33.12 5.93 -6.52
CA GLU A 257 -31.92 6.78 -6.41
C GLU A 257 -31.80 7.42 -5.03
N LYS A 258 -32.92 7.82 -4.42
CA LYS A 258 -32.94 8.34 -3.04
C LYS A 258 -32.50 7.27 -2.04
N GLN A 259 -32.95 6.01 -2.22
CA GLN A 259 -32.49 4.88 -1.43
C GLN A 259 -30.97 4.65 -1.58
N ASN A 260 -30.44 4.80 -2.79
CA ASN A 260 -28.99 4.69 -3.04
C ASN A 260 -28.20 5.83 -2.40
N VAL A 261 -28.76 7.06 -2.34
CA VAL A 261 -28.15 8.18 -1.62
C VAL A 261 -28.09 7.88 -0.12
N GLU A 262 -29.17 7.35 0.47
CA GLU A 262 -29.20 6.95 1.89
C GLU A 262 -28.14 5.88 2.18
N ALA A 263 -28.12 4.80 1.39
CA ALA A 263 -27.13 3.74 1.54
C ALA A 263 -25.70 4.28 1.44
N ARG A 264 -25.46 5.21 0.51
CA ARG A 264 -24.15 5.82 0.32
C ARG A 264 -23.75 6.73 1.49
N LEU A 265 -24.68 7.48 2.06
CA LEU A 265 -24.43 8.31 3.26
C LEU A 265 -24.05 7.45 4.46
N LYS A 266 -24.72 6.31 4.67
CA LYS A 266 -24.38 5.38 5.76
C LYS A 266 -22.97 4.76 5.65
N GLU A 267 -22.47 4.64 4.42
CA GLU A 267 -21.12 4.12 4.16
C GLU A 267 -20.00 5.13 4.42
N LEU A 268 -20.31 6.43 4.51
CA LEU A 268 -19.31 7.47 4.73
C LEU A 268 -18.78 7.41 6.16
N ASN A 269 -17.45 7.36 6.29
CA ASN A 269 -16.78 7.43 7.58
C ASN A 269 -16.89 8.84 8.16
N MET A 270 -17.48 8.97 9.32
CA MET A 270 -17.51 10.23 10.06
C MET A 270 -16.19 10.46 10.79
N VAL A 271 -15.70 11.70 10.78
CA VAL A 271 -14.45 12.07 11.45
C VAL A 271 -14.67 12.30 12.95
N CYS A 272 -15.87 12.74 13.33
CA CYS A 272 -16.25 13.02 14.72
C CYS A 272 -17.68 12.57 14.99
N LYS A 273 -17.89 11.59 15.86
CA LYS A 273 -19.18 11.28 16.50
C LYS A 273 -18.98 10.42 17.74
N GLU A 274 -19.90 10.56 18.70
CA GLU A 274 -20.17 9.51 19.68
C GLU A 274 -20.64 8.28 18.89
N THR A 275 -19.81 7.26 18.88
CA THR A 275 -20.05 6.01 18.15
C THR A 275 -21.12 5.22 18.88
N ASP A 276 -22.19 4.82 18.19
CA ASP A 276 -22.99 3.67 18.59
C ASP A 276 -22.09 2.43 18.49
N ILE A 277 -21.48 2.07 19.61
CA ILE A 277 -20.51 0.96 19.68
C ILE A 277 -21.27 -0.33 19.38
N GLN A 278 -21.00 -0.94 18.23
CA GLN A 278 -21.52 -2.26 17.94
C GLN A 278 -20.74 -3.30 18.75
N LEU A 279 -21.37 -3.83 19.81
CA LEU A 279 -20.74 -4.79 20.72
C LEU A 279 -20.22 -6.04 19.98
N ASP A 280 -20.95 -6.51 18.98
CA ASP A 280 -20.55 -7.64 18.12
C ASP A 280 -19.24 -7.35 17.35
N MET A 281 -19.08 -6.15 16.82
CA MET A 281 -17.86 -5.78 16.12
C MET A 281 -16.66 -5.69 17.05
N LEU A 282 -16.83 -5.17 18.26
CA LEU A 282 -15.77 -5.15 19.27
C LEU A 282 -15.31 -6.57 19.60
N GLN A 283 -16.24 -7.51 19.81
CA GLN A 283 -15.88 -8.92 20.04
C GLN A 283 -15.10 -9.53 18.88
N LYS A 284 -15.51 -9.25 17.64
CA LYS A 284 -14.75 -9.68 16.44
C LYS A 284 -13.34 -9.10 16.41
N LEU A 285 -13.18 -7.82 16.77
CA LEU A 285 -11.86 -7.18 16.83
C LEU A 285 -10.99 -7.73 17.97
N GLU A 286 -11.56 -8.10 19.09
CA GLU A 286 -10.83 -8.79 20.18
C GLU A 286 -10.31 -10.16 19.71
N VAL A 287 -11.14 -10.95 19.01
CA VAL A 287 -10.72 -12.21 18.39
C VAL A 287 -9.62 -11.99 17.35
N PHE A 288 -9.72 -10.94 16.54
CA PHE A 288 -8.67 -10.56 15.59
C PHE A 288 -7.34 -10.27 16.32
N ILE A 289 -7.37 -9.44 17.38
CA ILE A 289 -6.17 -9.11 18.14
C ILE A 289 -5.56 -10.37 18.78
N GLN A 290 -6.38 -11.25 19.34
CA GLN A 290 -5.90 -12.51 19.89
C GLN A 290 -5.19 -13.36 18.82
N ARG A 291 -5.75 -13.50 17.63
CA ARG A 291 -5.09 -14.23 16.51
C ARG A 291 -3.76 -13.60 16.12
N VAL A 292 -3.70 -12.27 16.06
CA VAL A 292 -2.44 -11.58 15.77
C VAL A 292 -1.39 -11.85 16.86
N GLN A 293 -1.78 -11.88 18.14
CA GLN A 293 -0.88 -12.21 19.23
C GLN A 293 -0.38 -13.67 19.15
N GLU A 294 -1.25 -14.59 18.76
CA GLU A 294 -0.91 -16.01 18.57
C GLU A 294 0.07 -16.20 17.41
N GLU A 295 -0.16 -15.52 16.28
CA GLU A 295 0.69 -15.63 15.08
C GLU A 295 2.06 -14.93 15.24
N THR A 296 2.09 -13.78 15.91
CA THR A 296 3.31 -12.96 16.01
C THR A 296 4.09 -13.13 17.31
N GLY A 297 3.47 -13.70 18.34
CA GLY A 297 4.04 -13.73 19.69
C GLY A 297 4.09 -12.37 20.40
N LEU A 298 3.56 -11.30 19.78
CA LEU A 298 3.50 -9.98 20.39
C LEU A 298 2.39 -9.92 21.44
N LYS A 299 2.65 -9.27 22.57
CA LYS A 299 1.62 -8.91 23.55
C LYS A 299 1.04 -7.54 23.19
N LEU A 300 0.10 -7.52 22.24
CA LEU A 300 -0.51 -6.27 21.81
C LEU A 300 -1.38 -5.66 22.92
N GLN A 301 -0.99 -4.48 23.36
CA GLN A 301 -1.85 -3.63 24.17
C GLN A 301 -2.54 -2.64 23.24
N VAL A 302 -3.84 -2.83 23.06
CA VAL A 302 -4.66 -1.96 22.20
C VAL A 302 -5.54 -1.11 23.11
N GLU A 303 -5.42 0.20 22.97
CA GLU A 303 -6.25 1.15 23.73
C GLU A 303 -7.71 1.03 23.31
N ARG A 304 -8.62 1.20 24.27
CA ARG A 304 -10.06 1.09 24.02
C ARG A 304 -10.55 2.07 22.97
N ASP A 305 -10.05 3.31 22.99
CA ASP A 305 -10.40 4.35 22.03
C ASP A 305 -10.04 3.93 20.59
N LEU A 306 -8.89 3.27 20.40
CA LEU A 306 -8.50 2.74 19.09
C LEU A 306 -9.43 1.63 18.64
N LEU A 307 -9.86 0.74 19.55
CA LEU A 307 -10.81 -0.32 19.23
C LEU A 307 -12.18 0.24 18.81
N GLU A 308 -12.64 1.27 19.47
CA GLU A 308 -13.92 1.94 19.16
C GLU A 308 -13.87 2.57 17.76
N VAL A 309 -12.81 3.33 17.46
CA VAL A 309 -12.61 3.93 16.13
C VAL A 309 -12.47 2.86 15.04
N LEU A 310 -11.72 1.79 15.31
CA LEU A 310 -11.55 0.67 14.39
C LEU A 310 -12.87 -0.07 14.17
N SER A 311 -13.68 -0.26 15.21
CA SER A 311 -15.01 -0.88 15.13
C SER A 311 -15.95 -0.11 14.20
N ASP A 312 -16.02 1.21 14.34
CA ASP A 312 -16.82 2.05 13.43
C ASP A 312 -16.33 1.95 11.98
N HIS A 313 -15.01 2.02 11.78
CA HIS A 313 -14.42 1.93 10.44
C HIS A 313 -14.72 0.57 9.77
N VAL A 314 -14.51 -0.54 10.51
CA VAL A 314 -14.74 -1.90 9.99
C VAL A 314 -16.22 -2.15 9.71
N SER A 315 -17.13 -1.70 10.58
CA SER A 315 -18.57 -1.83 10.36
C SER A 315 -19.02 -1.13 9.07
N ARG A 316 -18.52 0.08 8.83
CA ARG A 316 -18.83 0.82 7.60
C ARG A 316 -18.16 0.20 6.36
N MET A 317 -16.97 -0.37 6.53
CA MET A 317 -16.30 -1.14 5.49
C MET A 317 -17.14 -2.37 5.11
N GLU A 318 -17.66 -3.14 6.07
CA GLU A 318 -18.53 -4.29 5.77
C GLU A 318 -19.77 -3.84 4.97
N LEU A 319 -20.42 -2.73 5.34
CA LEU A 319 -21.54 -2.18 4.57
C LEU A 319 -21.14 -1.82 3.13
N ARG A 320 -19.95 -1.20 2.94
CA ARG A 320 -19.46 -0.87 1.59
C ARG A 320 -19.23 -2.12 0.75
N ILE A 321 -18.61 -3.15 1.34
CA ILE A 321 -18.32 -4.41 0.66
C ILE A 321 -19.63 -5.12 0.27
N GLN A 322 -20.60 -5.22 1.19
CA GLN A 322 -21.91 -5.82 0.94
C GLN A 322 -22.65 -5.12 -0.19
N ASN A 323 -22.50 -3.81 -0.31
CA ASN A 323 -23.08 -3.01 -1.39
C ASN A 323 -22.23 -3.00 -2.68
N GLY A 324 -21.23 -3.88 -2.80
CA GLY A 324 -20.34 -3.96 -3.96
C GLY A 324 -19.46 -2.72 -4.17
N ARG A 325 -19.24 -1.94 -3.12
CA ARG A 325 -18.49 -0.67 -3.15
C ARG A 325 -17.21 -0.81 -2.34
N ASN A 326 -16.15 -0.18 -2.80
CA ASN A 326 -14.87 -0.13 -2.10
C ASN A 326 -14.37 1.31 -2.12
N ASN A 327 -13.63 1.71 -1.10
CA ASN A 327 -12.91 2.97 -1.14
C ASN A 327 -11.97 3.02 -2.34
N ILE A 328 -11.84 4.20 -2.95
CA ILE A 328 -10.91 4.46 -4.04
C ILE A 328 -9.60 4.94 -3.41
N GLY A 329 -8.88 4.02 -2.74
CA GLY A 329 -7.65 4.37 -2.05
C GLY A 329 -6.48 4.55 -3.01
N ASN A 330 -5.86 5.74 -3.03
CA ASN A 330 -4.64 6.00 -3.79
C ASN A 330 -3.37 5.52 -3.06
N HIS A 331 -3.47 5.14 -1.79
CA HIS A 331 -2.32 4.88 -0.91
C HIS A 331 -1.99 3.40 -0.71
N THR A 332 -2.82 2.46 -1.17
CA THR A 332 -2.68 1.02 -0.93
C THR A 332 -1.27 0.49 -1.28
N LYS A 333 -0.71 0.95 -2.42
CA LYS A 333 0.62 0.50 -2.87
C LYS A 333 1.75 0.96 -1.96
N GLU A 334 1.66 2.16 -1.41
CA GLU A 334 2.64 2.66 -0.47
C GLU A 334 2.49 1.96 0.88
N MET A 335 1.26 1.65 1.29
CA MET A 335 0.99 0.90 2.52
C MET A 335 1.53 -0.54 2.43
N ALA A 336 1.29 -1.24 1.31
CA ALA A 336 1.83 -2.59 1.10
C ALA A 336 3.36 -2.65 1.17
N LYS A 337 4.03 -1.59 0.68
CA LYS A 337 5.48 -1.47 0.75
C LYS A 337 6.00 -1.20 2.17
N ARG A 338 5.34 -0.28 2.90
CA ARG A 338 5.77 0.16 4.23
C ARG A 338 5.36 -0.82 5.33
N TYR A 339 4.24 -1.49 5.17
CA TYR A 339 3.58 -2.30 6.19
C TYR A 339 3.21 -3.70 5.68
N PRO A 340 4.18 -4.49 5.12
CA PRO A 340 3.87 -5.80 4.55
C PRO A 340 3.37 -6.81 5.60
N LEU A 341 3.88 -6.75 6.84
CA LEU A 341 3.41 -7.59 7.95
C LEU A 341 1.95 -7.28 8.29
N GLU A 342 1.64 -6.01 8.47
CA GLU A 342 0.31 -5.55 8.87
C GLU A 342 -0.73 -5.87 7.78
N MET A 343 -0.39 -5.66 6.52
CA MET A 343 -1.23 -6.06 5.38
C MET A 343 -1.48 -7.57 5.38
N HIS A 344 -0.44 -8.36 5.64
CA HIS A 344 -0.55 -9.81 5.75
C HIS A 344 -1.47 -10.24 6.90
N LEU A 345 -1.30 -9.66 8.09
CA LEU A 345 -2.12 -9.97 9.27
C LEU A 345 -3.59 -9.57 9.08
N LEU A 346 -3.88 -8.47 8.41
CA LEU A 346 -5.25 -8.10 8.07
C LEU A 346 -5.91 -9.16 7.16
N ARG A 347 -5.19 -9.71 6.18
CA ARG A 347 -5.70 -10.76 5.31
C ARG A 347 -5.89 -12.08 6.05
N THR A 348 -4.89 -12.50 6.81
CA THR A 348 -4.86 -13.83 7.44
C THR A 348 -5.61 -13.90 8.75
N CYS A 349 -5.69 -12.80 9.49
CA CYS A 349 -6.34 -12.76 10.81
C CYS A 349 -7.70 -12.05 10.79
N LEU A 350 -7.84 -10.87 10.12
CA LEU A 350 -9.08 -10.10 10.16
C LEU A 350 -10.12 -10.63 9.16
N SER A 351 -9.74 -10.85 7.89
CA SER A 351 -10.70 -11.33 6.88
C SER A 351 -11.45 -12.62 7.30
N PRO A 352 -10.79 -13.63 7.91
CA PRO A 352 -11.50 -14.82 8.40
C PRO A 352 -12.42 -14.54 9.59
N VAL A 353 -12.10 -13.56 10.44
CA VAL A 353 -12.97 -13.17 11.57
C VAL A 353 -14.24 -12.48 11.07
N LEU A 354 -14.12 -11.66 10.04
CA LEU A 354 -15.26 -10.98 9.41
C LEU A 354 -16.02 -11.89 8.44
N ASN A 355 -15.45 -13.05 8.11
CA ASN A 355 -15.96 -13.94 7.04
C ASN A 355 -16.17 -13.19 5.70
N THR A 356 -15.27 -12.26 5.41
CA THR A 356 -15.36 -11.36 4.26
C THR A 356 -13.96 -11.11 3.71
N GLU A 357 -13.80 -11.20 2.38
CA GLU A 357 -12.57 -10.79 1.72
C GLU A 357 -12.47 -9.27 1.73
N ILE A 358 -11.45 -8.73 2.42
CA ILE A 358 -11.24 -7.30 2.52
C ILE A 358 -10.49 -6.83 1.27
N PRO A 359 -11.06 -5.90 0.48
CA PRO A 359 -10.37 -5.33 -0.68
C PRO A 359 -9.12 -4.55 -0.29
N ASP A 360 -8.10 -4.58 -1.14
CA ASP A 360 -6.81 -3.92 -0.90
C ASP A 360 -6.94 -2.42 -0.58
N ALA A 361 -7.88 -1.74 -1.23
CA ALA A 361 -8.15 -0.33 -0.98
C ALA A 361 -8.62 -0.06 0.46
N GLU A 362 -9.44 -0.96 1.03
CA GLU A 362 -9.91 -0.86 2.41
C GLU A 362 -8.79 -1.24 3.40
N MET A 363 -7.98 -2.26 3.06
CA MET A 363 -6.83 -2.64 3.89
C MET A 363 -5.84 -1.51 4.08
N GLY A 364 -5.59 -0.70 3.03
CA GLY A 364 -4.68 0.43 3.11
C GLY A 364 -5.05 1.45 4.19
N TYR A 365 -6.33 1.58 4.50
CA TYR A 365 -6.79 2.44 5.61
C TYR A 365 -6.68 1.73 6.96
N LEU A 366 -7.06 0.44 7.04
CA LEU A 366 -6.99 -0.35 8.27
C LEU A 366 -5.55 -0.51 8.77
N VAL A 367 -4.59 -0.67 7.86
CA VAL A 367 -3.16 -0.78 8.17
C VAL A 367 -2.70 0.38 9.04
N LEU A 368 -3.13 1.60 8.78
CA LEU A 368 -2.66 2.78 9.52
C LEU A 368 -3.07 2.74 11.00
N TYR A 369 -4.27 2.25 11.30
CA TYR A 369 -4.70 2.05 12.69
C TYR A 369 -3.89 0.95 13.36
N PHE A 370 -3.66 -0.15 12.64
CA PHE A 370 -3.04 -1.33 13.19
C PHE A 370 -1.51 -1.23 13.30
N ALA A 371 -0.85 -0.59 12.34
CA ALA A 371 0.60 -0.38 12.33
C ALA A 371 1.10 0.35 13.57
N SER A 372 0.35 1.37 14.03
CA SER A 372 0.73 2.10 15.24
C SER A 372 0.66 1.22 16.50
N ALA A 373 -0.28 0.27 16.56
CA ALA A 373 -0.38 -0.68 17.66
C ALA A 373 0.77 -1.69 17.65
N ILE A 374 1.15 -2.19 16.47
CA ILE A 374 2.32 -3.09 16.33
C ILE A 374 3.60 -2.34 16.69
N GLU A 375 3.80 -1.13 16.17
CA GLU A 375 5.00 -0.33 16.41
C GLU A 375 5.20 0.00 17.89
N ARG A 376 4.13 0.33 18.63
CA ARG A 376 4.19 0.55 20.08
C ARG A 376 4.66 -0.69 20.85
N ASN A 377 4.37 -1.88 20.35
CA ASN A 377 4.71 -3.16 20.97
C ASN A 377 6.01 -3.78 20.42
N ARG A 378 6.68 -3.14 19.46
CA ARG A 378 8.02 -3.54 19.04
C ARG A 378 9.01 -3.35 20.18
N ARG A 379 10.03 -4.22 20.20
CA ARG A 379 11.06 -4.20 21.25
C ARG A 379 11.84 -2.90 21.18
N LYS A 380 11.70 -2.07 22.21
CA LYS A 380 12.40 -0.81 22.39
C LYS A 380 13.60 -1.02 23.29
N PRO A 381 14.68 -0.19 23.17
CA PRO A 381 15.84 -0.32 24.03
C PRO A 381 15.47 0.00 25.48
N ASP A 382 15.96 -0.86 26.39
CA ASP A 382 15.90 -0.62 27.84
C ASP A 382 17.09 0.26 28.24
N ILE A 383 16.86 1.19 29.15
CA ILE A 383 17.90 2.04 29.72
C ILE A 383 18.32 1.50 31.09
N LEU A 384 19.61 1.29 31.27
CA LEU A 384 20.22 1.11 32.58
C LEU A 384 20.69 2.48 33.10
N PHE A 385 20.12 2.94 34.21
CA PHE A 385 20.58 4.14 34.90
C PHE A 385 21.27 3.77 36.20
N ILE A 386 22.59 4.03 36.26
CA ILE A 386 23.39 3.79 37.47
C ILE A 386 23.52 5.09 38.22
N SER A 387 23.08 5.09 39.49
CA SER A 387 23.10 6.29 40.33
C SER A 387 23.06 5.94 41.83
N ASP A 388 23.95 6.52 42.59
CA ASP A 388 23.97 6.43 44.05
C ASP A 388 23.26 7.61 44.76
N GLN A 389 22.50 8.37 43.97
CA GLN A 389 21.79 9.56 44.42
C GLN A 389 20.48 9.25 45.13
N SER A 390 19.84 10.29 45.68
CA SER A 390 18.57 10.13 46.39
C SER A 390 17.43 9.71 45.44
N ALA A 391 16.47 8.95 45.96
CA ALA A 391 15.31 8.49 45.20
C ALA A 391 14.52 9.65 44.54
N SER A 392 14.44 10.82 45.21
CA SER A 392 13.76 12.00 44.64
C SER A 392 14.49 12.59 43.42
N SER A 393 15.83 12.62 43.44
CA SER A 393 16.64 13.09 42.32
C SER A 393 16.50 12.14 41.15
N ILE A 394 16.59 10.84 41.39
CA ILE A 394 16.41 9.79 40.41
C ILE A 394 15.03 9.86 39.77
N TYR A 395 13.97 10.01 40.56
CA TYR A 395 12.60 10.11 40.08
C TYR A 395 12.41 11.30 39.13
N ASN A 396 13.01 12.45 39.43
CA ASN A 396 12.96 13.62 38.56
C ASN A 396 13.62 13.37 37.21
N VAL A 397 14.81 12.74 37.20
CA VAL A 397 15.50 12.37 35.96
C VAL A 397 14.69 11.35 35.15
N GLN A 398 14.16 10.32 35.79
CA GLN A 398 13.33 9.32 35.10
C GLN A 398 12.10 9.96 34.43
N ASN A 399 11.41 10.88 35.11
CA ASN A 399 10.26 11.57 34.53
C ASN A 399 10.65 12.47 33.35
N LYS A 400 11.77 13.16 33.45
CA LYS A 400 12.29 13.95 32.32
C LYS A 400 12.65 13.06 31.13
N LEU A 401 13.32 11.94 31.36
CA LEU A 401 13.66 10.99 30.31
C LEU A 401 12.41 10.40 29.66
N LYS A 402 11.44 9.96 30.46
CA LYS A 402 10.15 9.45 29.94
C LYS A 402 9.40 10.51 29.16
N GLY A 403 9.36 11.75 29.64
CA GLY A 403 8.69 12.85 28.93
C GLY A 403 9.35 13.22 27.59
N PHE A 404 10.67 13.07 27.49
CA PHE A 404 11.43 13.49 26.31
C PHE A 404 11.66 12.36 25.28
N LEU A 405 11.95 11.17 25.77
CA LEU A 405 12.18 9.99 24.92
C LEU A 405 10.86 9.28 24.58
N GLY A 406 9.84 9.45 25.43
CA GLY A 406 8.50 8.95 25.19
C GLY A 406 8.48 7.47 24.86
N GLU A 407 7.82 7.15 23.79
CA GLU A 407 7.67 5.78 23.31
C GLU A 407 8.93 5.19 22.63
N ARG A 408 10.04 5.92 22.54
CA ARG A 408 11.29 5.46 21.94
C ARG A 408 12.11 4.51 22.81
N ILE A 409 11.73 4.40 24.11
CA ILE A 409 12.36 3.52 25.09
C ILE A 409 11.30 2.63 25.75
N SER A 410 11.71 1.44 26.22
CA SER A 410 10.82 0.53 26.95
C SER A 410 10.81 0.88 28.42
N GLU A 411 11.86 0.58 29.14
CA GLU A 411 11.96 0.75 30.57
C GLU A 411 13.28 1.42 30.99
N ILE A 412 13.25 2.13 32.12
CA ILE A 412 14.43 2.68 32.78
C ILE A 412 14.65 1.93 34.09
N THR A 413 15.60 1.00 34.06
CA THR A 413 16.03 0.26 35.25
C THR A 413 17.08 1.07 35.99
N VAL A 414 16.84 1.38 37.25
CA VAL A 414 17.78 2.13 38.09
C VAL A 414 18.43 1.19 39.11
N ILE A 415 19.74 1.26 39.19
CA ILE A 415 20.52 0.51 40.19
C ILE A 415 21.66 1.37 40.75
N PRO A 416 22.09 1.14 42.01
CA PRO A 416 23.27 1.75 42.55
C PRO A 416 24.57 1.10 41.98
N GLU A 417 25.68 1.85 42.04
CA GLU A 417 26.97 1.41 41.47
C GLU A 417 27.42 0.07 42.04
N TYR A 418 27.24 -0.14 43.35
CA TYR A 418 27.69 -1.39 43.98
C TYR A 418 26.98 -2.65 43.43
N LEU A 419 25.72 -2.56 43.07
CA LEU A 419 24.98 -3.66 42.45
C LEU A 419 25.43 -3.90 40.99
N PHE A 420 25.72 -2.82 40.27
CA PHE A 420 26.27 -2.92 38.93
C PHE A 420 27.63 -3.67 38.94
N GLU A 421 28.56 -3.29 39.82
CA GLU A 421 29.87 -3.93 39.90
C GLU A 421 29.79 -5.43 40.24
N GLN A 422 28.80 -5.86 41.04
CA GLN A 422 28.61 -7.28 41.35
C GLN A 422 28.20 -8.14 40.14
N ARG A 423 27.52 -7.54 39.16
CA ARG A 423 27.00 -8.26 37.98
C ARG A 423 27.28 -7.52 36.67
N LYS A 424 28.40 -6.87 36.57
CA LYS A 424 28.79 -5.98 35.48
C LYS A 424 28.60 -6.63 34.10
N GLU A 425 29.10 -7.84 33.89
CA GLU A 425 28.98 -8.54 32.61
C GLU A 425 27.50 -8.80 32.22
N TRP A 426 26.66 -9.13 33.21
CA TRP A 426 25.25 -9.38 32.96
C TRP A 426 24.53 -8.10 32.51
N TYR A 427 24.72 -6.98 33.21
CA TYR A 427 24.13 -5.70 32.85
C TYR A 427 24.67 -5.19 31.51
N CYS A 428 25.95 -5.35 31.23
CA CYS A 428 26.53 -4.93 29.96
C CYS A 428 26.01 -5.74 28.76
N ARG A 429 25.59 -6.99 28.95
CA ARG A 429 24.98 -7.82 27.88
C ARG A 429 23.50 -7.51 27.65
N ASN A 430 22.76 -7.16 28.72
CA ASN A 430 21.31 -7.02 28.64
C ASN A 430 20.86 -5.59 28.36
N TYR A 431 21.66 -4.58 28.67
CA TYR A 431 21.32 -3.17 28.47
C TYR A 431 22.26 -2.53 27.44
N GLN A 432 21.71 -2.11 26.34
CA GLN A 432 22.46 -1.46 25.26
C GLN A 432 22.71 0.02 25.54
N LEU A 433 21.77 0.70 26.20
CA LEU A 433 21.88 2.09 26.58
C LEU A 433 22.12 2.19 28.09
N ARG A 434 23.31 2.69 28.45
CA ARG A 434 23.76 2.82 29.82
C ARG A 434 24.06 4.27 30.13
N ILE A 435 23.38 4.80 31.12
CA ILE A 435 23.58 6.16 31.60
C ILE A 435 23.99 6.15 33.08
N THR A 436 24.68 7.18 33.51
CA THR A 436 25.10 7.30 34.91
C THR A 436 25.13 8.77 35.34
N SER A 437 24.83 9.03 36.61
CA SER A 437 25.09 10.32 37.26
C SER A 437 26.48 10.40 37.86
N GLU A 438 27.26 9.30 37.86
CA GLU A 438 28.56 9.19 38.49
C GLU A 438 29.67 9.43 37.46
N LYS A 439 30.37 10.58 37.58
CA LYS A 439 31.44 10.97 36.64
C LYS A 439 32.58 9.98 36.60
N GLU A 440 32.92 9.39 37.75
CA GLU A 440 34.00 8.42 37.86
C GLU A 440 33.72 7.15 37.05
N LEU A 441 32.48 6.74 36.96
CA LEU A 441 32.10 5.55 36.18
C LEU A 441 32.33 5.78 34.69
N VAL A 442 32.02 6.97 34.17
CA VAL A 442 32.26 7.33 32.76
C VAL A 442 33.78 7.38 32.44
N LEU A 443 34.60 7.81 33.40
CA LEU A 443 36.05 7.82 33.23
C LEU A 443 36.65 6.40 33.19
N LYS A 444 36.04 5.45 33.91
CA LYS A 444 36.46 4.05 33.94
C LYS A 444 35.96 3.27 32.71
N ASP A 445 34.75 3.63 32.20
CA ASP A 445 34.12 2.93 31.10
C ASP A 445 33.39 3.92 30.19
N THR A 446 33.95 4.16 29.01
CA THR A 446 33.40 5.10 28.00
C THR A 446 32.09 4.63 27.34
N SER A 447 31.62 3.43 27.65
CA SER A 447 30.33 2.93 27.17
C SER A 447 29.14 3.56 27.91
N PHE A 448 29.38 4.27 29.01
CA PHE A 448 28.37 5.03 29.73
C PHE A 448 28.23 6.45 29.21
N THR A 449 27.00 6.92 29.17
CA THR A 449 26.68 8.32 28.91
C THR A 449 26.44 9.03 30.24
N TYR A 450 27.21 10.07 30.53
CA TYR A 450 26.95 10.91 31.71
C TYR A 450 25.65 11.70 31.54
N LEU A 451 24.85 11.67 32.59
CA LEU A 451 23.62 12.49 32.67
C LEU A 451 23.59 13.19 34.04
N ASP A 452 23.58 14.52 34.01
CA ASP A 452 23.43 15.31 35.22
C ASP A 452 22.02 15.14 35.81
N LEU A 453 21.91 15.14 37.15
CA LEU A 453 20.62 15.06 37.83
C LEU A 453 19.70 16.26 37.51
N PHE A 454 20.31 17.38 37.18
CA PHE A 454 19.63 18.61 36.75
C PHE A 454 19.77 18.81 35.23
N ALA A 455 19.95 17.71 34.49
CA ALA A 455 20.12 17.74 33.04
C ALA A 455 19.15 18.69 32.36
N ASP A 456 19.68 19.53 31.52
CA ASP A 456 18.90 20.41 30.65
C ASP A 456 18.36 19.66 29.42
N ASN A 457 17.53 20.32 28.63
CA ASN A 457 16.94 19.72 27.46
C ASN A 457 18.02 19.34 26.41
N GLU A 458 19.16 20.04 26.36
CA GLU A 458 20.22 19.75 25.40
C GLU A 458 20.92 18.41 25.74
N GLN A 459 21.18 18.18 27.01
CA GLN A 459 21.78 16.89 27.46
C GLN A 459 20.83 15.71 27.17
N ILE A 460 19.52 15.89 27.39
CA ILE A 460 18.53 14.87 27.08
C ILE A 460 18.39 14.66 25.57
N MET A 461 18.46 15.71 24.77
CA MET A 461 18.51 15.59 23.30
C MET A 461 19.75 14.86 22.79
N ARG A 462 20.91 15.06 23.44
CA ARG A 462 22.14 14.28 23.12
C ARG A 462 21.93 12.80 23.40
N LEU A 463 21.29 12.48 24.53
CA LEU A 463 20.94 11.09 24.84
C LEU A 463 19.96 10.52 23.80
N GLY A 464 18.95 11.31 23.39
CA GLY A 464 18.04 10.95 22.31
C GLY A 464 18.76 10.58 21.01
N ARG A 465 19.80 11.34 20.62
CA ARG A 465 20.65 10.99 19.47
C ARG A 465 21.44 9.68 19.66
N ASN A 466 21.76 9.32 20.88
CA ASN A 466 22.39 8.02 21.16
C ASN A 466 21.38 6.87 21.05
N VAL A 467 20.13 7.09 21.46
CA VAL A 467 19.02 6.16 21.22
C VAL A 467 18.87 5.92 19.73
N ASP A 468 18.78 7.00 18.91
CA ASP A 468 18.66 6.91 17.45
C ASP A 468 19.85 6.14 16.81
N LYS A 469 21.07 6.37 17.30
CA LYS A 469 22.25 5.64 16.81
C LYS A 469 22.21 4.16 17.16
N LEU A 470 21.77 3.82 18.38
CA LEU A 470 21.63 2.42 18.79
C LEU A 470 20.55 1.71 17.98
N GLU A 471 19.43 2.38 17.77
CA GLU A 471 18.35 1.89 16.93
C GLU A 471 18.83 1.66 15.49
N ASN A 472 19.50 2.64 14.89
CA ASN A 472 20.07 2.51 13.55
C ASN A 472 21.14 1.41 13.45
N ASN A 473 21.98 1.22 14.47
CA ASN A 473 22.98 0.15 14.49
C ASN A 473 22.32 -1.22 14.67
N TYR A 474 21.32 -1.31 15.54
CA TYR A 474 20.52 -2.53 15.71
C TYR A 474 19.87 -2.95 14.39
N TRP A 475 19.27 -2.00 13.67
CA TRP A 475 18.65 -2.27 12.38
C TRP A 475 19.67 -2.71 11.32
N LYS A 476 20.86 -2.09 11.26
CA LYS A 476 21.94 -2.50 10.35
C LYS A 476 22.45 -3.91 10.64
N GLU A 477 22.69 -4.23 11.91
CA GLU A 477 23.12 -5.58 12.31
C GLU A 477 22.04 -6.63 12.05
N LYS A 478 20.78 -6.27 12.29
CA LYS A 478 19.62 -7.11 12.00
C LYS A 478 19.49 -7.35 10.50
N GLU A 479 19.56 -6.29 9.70
CA GLU A 479 19.55 -6.35 8.23
C GLU A 479 20.64 -7.28 7.70
N GLU A 480 21.87 -7.17 8.21
CA GLU A 480 22.96 -8.04 7.79
C GLU A 480 22.72 -9.52 8.17
N LYS A 481 22.17 -9.78 9.35
CA LYS A 481 21.78 -11.14 9.77
C LYS A 481 20.66 -11.70 8.89
N LEU A 482 19.65 -10.90 8.59
CA LEU A 482 18.53 -11.28 7.74
C LEU A 482 18.97 -11.55 6.30
N ARG A 483 19.86 -10.71 5.77
CA ARG A 483 20.52 -10.94 4.46
C ARG A 483 21.31 -12.25 4.43
N LYS A 484 22.02 -12.60 5.49
CA LYS A 484 22.71 -13.89 5.59
C LYS A 484 21.75 -15.07 5.71
N LYS A 485 20.62 -14.90 6.40
CA LYS A 485 19.64 -15.95 6.62
C LYS A 485 18.77 -16.21 5.38
N TYR A 486 18.30 -15.17 4.71
CA TYR A 486 17.31 -15.24 3.61
C TYR A 486 17.88 -14.86 2.23
N GLY A 487 19.00 -14.17 2.16
CA GLY A 487 19.60 -13.65 0.91
C GLY A 487 20.54 -14.63 0.21
N THR A 488 20.24 -15.92 0.21
CA THR A 488 21.07 -16.95 -0.44
C THR A 488 21.03 -16.85 -1.96
N LYS A 489 22.07 -17.37 -2.66
CA LYS A 489 22.12 -17.41 -4.15
C LYS A 489 20.95 -18.19 -4.75
N ASP A 490 20.39 -19.13 -4.01
CA ASP A 490 19.26 -19.96 -4.41
C ASP A 490 17.91 -19.18 -4.43
N SER A 491 17.91 -17.96 -3.90
CA SER A 491 16.74 -17.06 -3.89
C SER A 491 16.64 -16.16 -5.13
N LEU A 492 17.64 -16.16 -6.00
CA LEU A 492 17.70 -15.28 -7.16
C LEU A 492 17.39 -16.07 -8.45
N TYR A 493 16.28 -15.71 -9.12
CA TYR A 493 15.87 -16.32 -10.38
C TYR A 493 15.92 -15.32 -11.53
N LEU A 494 16.40 -15.78 -12.68
CA LEU A 494 16.30 -15.05 -13.93
C LEU A 494 15.43 -15.86 -14.89
N ILE A 495 14.24 -15.35 -15.21
CA ILE A 495 13.28 -15.99 -16.10
C ILE A 495 13.23 -15.23 -17.42
N GLU A 496 13.28 -15.95 -18.55
CA GLU A 496 13.35 -15.32 -19.88
C GLU A 496 12.03 -14.65 -20.25
N GLU A 497 10.95 -15.37 -20.16
CA GLU A 497 9.61 -14.92 -20.55
C GLU A 497 8.55 -15.68 -19.76
N VAL A 498 7.50 -14.99 -19.38
CA VAL A 498 6.28 -15.57 -18.83
C VAL A 498 5.10 -15.11 -19.66
N ALA A 499 4.17 -16.02 -19.95
CA ALA A 499 2.98 -15.70 -20.72
C ALA A 499 2.02 -14.81 -19.92
N ASP A 500 1.83 -15.17 -18.65
CA ASP A 500 0.96 -14.49 -17.71
C ASP A 500 1.40 -14.77 -16.26
N PHE A 501 0.59 -14.32 -15.31
CA PHE A 501 0.86 -14.50 -13.91
C PHE A 501 0.76 -15.96 -13.45
N ASP A 502 -0.10 -16.76 -14.06
CA ASP A 502 -0.25 -18.18 -13.73
C ASP A 502 0.93 -19.01 -14.24
N ASP A 503 1.48 -18.66 -15.41
CA ASP A 503 2.73 -19.24 -15.91
C ASP A 503 3.91 -18.89 -14.98
N LEU A 504 3.99 -17.65 -14.48
CA LEU A 504 4.99 -17.27 -13.49
C LEU A 504 4.93 -18.15 -12.25
N LYS A 505 3.74 -18.33 -11.66
CA LYS A 505 3.53 -19.15 -10.47
C LYS A 505 4.01 -20.58 -10.66
N LYS A 506 3.64 -21.19 -11.77
CA LYS A 506 4.06 -22.55 -12.12
C LYS A 506 5.58 -22.69 -12.24
N ARG A 507 6.26 -21.71 -12.84
CA ARG A 507 7.71 -21.76 -13.06
C ARG A 507 8.54 -21.61 -11.79
N ILE A 508 8.05 -20.85 -10.83
CA ILE A 508 8.72 -20.69 -9.53
C ILE A 508 8.35 -21.79 -8.54
N GLY A 509 7.50 -22.74 -8.96
CA GLY A 509 7.04 -23.83 -8.09
C GLY A 509 6.20 -23.33 -6.92
N TYR A 510 5.50 -22.21 -7.14
CA TYR A 510 4.70 -21.56 -6.13
C TYR A 510 3.31 -22.17 -6.13
N GLU A 511 3.16 -23.28 -5.40
CA GLU A 511 1.85 -23.87 -5.09
C GLU A 511 1.25 -23.08 -3.92
N TYR A 512 0.16 -22.38 -4.14
CA TYR A 512 -0.51 -21.60 -3.09
C TYR A 512 -2.02 -21.73 -3.20
N GLN A 513 -2.68 -21.51 -2.06
CA GLN A 513 -4.12 -21.33 -2.02
C GLN A 513 -4.42 -19.84 -2.31
N GLU A 514 -5.19 -19.55 -3.35
CA GLU A 514 -5.48 -18.16 -3.79
C GLU A 514 -5.96 -17.22 -2.68
N GLN A 515 -6.64 -17.77 -1.67
CA GLN A 515 -7.18 -17.01 -0.53
C GLN A 515 -6.12 -16.52 0.46
N LYS A 516 -4.87 -17.02 0.38
CA LYS A 516 -3.80 -16.71 1.34
C LYS A 516 -2.66 -15.87 0.75
N VAL A 517 -2.74 -15.49 -0.52
CA VAL A 517 -1.70 -14.72 -1.20
C VAL A 517 -2.05 -13.25 -1.27
N SER A 518 -1.13 -12.42 -0.83
CA SER A 518 -1.18 -10.97 -0.99
C SER A 518 -0.39 -10.56 -2.23
N GLU A 519 -1.04 -10.06 -3.25
CA GLU A 519 -0.42 -9.63 -4.51
C GLU A 519 -0.49 -8.11 -4.66
N GLU A 520 0.65 -7.44 -4.72
CA GLU A 520 0.72 -5.99 -4.85
C GLU A 520 1.75 -5.52 -5.88
N THR A 521 1.36 -4.56 -6.72
CA THR A 521 2.31 -3.90 -7.61
C THR A 521 2.98 -2.71 -6.94
N ILE A 522 4.29 -2.81 -6.72
CA ILE A 522 5.09 -1.80 -6.05
C ILE A 522 5.90 -1.00 -7.07
N GLY A 523 5.75 0.33 -7.03
CA GLY A 523 6.39 1.18 -8.03
C GLY A 523 5.80 0.98 -9.43
N SER A 524 6.64 1.07 -10.46
CA SER A 524 6.23 0.97 -11.87
C SER A 524 6.36 -0.44 -12.46
N ASN A 525 7.23 -1.27 -11.90
CA ASN A 525 7.69 -2.51 -12.54
C ASN A 525 7.93 -3.69 -11.60
N ARG A 526 7.57 -3.58 -10.34
CA ARG A 526 7.77 -4.63 -9.34
C ARG A 526 6.43 -5.20 -8.88
N LEU A 527 6.35 -6.51 -8.75
CA LEU A 527 5.24 -7.23 -8.14
C LEU A 527 5.71 -7.86 -6.84
N SER A 528 4.97 -7.69 -5.78
CA SER A 528 5.13 -8.39 -4.52
C SER A 528 4.08 -9.49 -4.43
N MET A 529 4.50 -10.69 -4.04
CA MET A 529 3.63 -11.83 -3.74
C MET A 529 4.02 -12.33 -2.35
N ILE A 530 3.08 -12.31 -1.43
CA ILE A 530 3.33 -12.76 -0.06
C ILE A 530 2.27 -13.80 0.27
N ASP A 531 2.68 -14.99 0.68
CA ASP A 531 1.78 -16.01 1.17
C ASP A 531 2.19 -16.52 2.56
N HIS A 532 1.28 -17.25 3.17
CA HIS A 532 1.46 -17.86 4.47
C HIS A 532 0.85 -19.26 4.45
N GLU A 533 1.70 -20.26 4.52
CA GLU A 533 1.28 -21.65 4.71
C GLU A 533 2.25 -22.32 5.69
N GLN A 534 1.72 -22.91 6.76
CA GLN A 534 2.54 -23.55 7.79
C GLN A 534 3.09 -24.90 7.29
N ASP A 535 4.00 -24.86 6.32
CA ASP A 535 4.73 -26.01 5.78
C ASP A 535 6.12 -26.19 6.42
N GLY A 536 6.48 -25.32 7.38
CA GLY A 536 7.73 -25.34 8.13
C GLY A 536 8.94 -24.74 7.41
N ARG A 537 8.77 -24.06 6.27
CA ARG A 537 9.91 -23.51 5.51
C ARG A 537 9.62 -22.12 4.98
N ASN A 538 10.34 -21.14 5.50
CA ASN A 538 10.33 -19.78 4.96
C ASN A 538 11.14 -19.72 3.66
N LYS A 539 10.58 -19.12 2.61
CA LYS A 539 11.23 -18.94 1.32
C LYS A 539 11.04 -17.50 0.83
N ILE A 540 12.08 -16.92 0.28
CA ILE A 540 12.00 -15.62 -0.37
C ILE A 540 12.69 -15.72 -1.71
N TYR A 541 11.98 -15.37 -2.77
CA TYR A 541 12.48 -15.38 -4.14
C TYR A 541 12.48 -13.95 -4.70
N ARG A 542 13.59 -13.58 -5.29
CA ARG A 542 13.70 -12.35 -6.08
C ARG A 542 13.88 -12.75 -7.53
N ILE A 543 12.90 -12.44 -8.36
CA ILE A 543 12.79 -12.93 -9.72
C ILE A 543 12.91 -11.73 -10.66
N TYR A 544 13.85 -11.79 -11.58
CA TYR A 544 14.02 -10.82 -12.64
C TYR A 544 13.52 -11.42 -13.96
N LEU A 545 12.66 -10.67 -14.65
CA LEU A 545 12.10 -11.08 -15.93
C LEU A 545 12.85 -10.37 -17.04
N LYS A 546 13.35 -11.13 -18.02
CA LYS A 546 13.99 -10.55 -19.20
C LYS A 546 12.98 -9.83 -20.08
N LYS A 547 11.79 -10.41 -20.26
CA LYS A 547 10.66 -9.77 -20.93
C LYS A 547 9.62 -9.39 -19.89
N PRO A 548 9.24 -8.11 -19.83
CA PRO A 548 8.18 -7.69 -18.92
C PRO A 548 6.86 -8.37 -19.28
N PHE A 549 6.07 -8.72 -18.29
CA PHE A 549 4.68 -9.12 -18.48
C PHE A 549 3.72 -8.09 -17.89
N SER A 550 2.53 -8.00 -18.47
CA SER A 550 1.54 -7.03 -18.03
C SER A 550 0.76 -7.57 -16.83
N TYR A 551 0.80 -6.85 -15.70
CA TYR A 551 0.00 -7.15 -14.51
C TYR A 551 -0.55 -5.85 -13.90
N GLY A 552 -1.88 -5.76 -13.72
CA GLY A 552 -2.50 -4.56 -13.15
C GLY A 552 -2.28 -3.28 -13.96
N GLY A 553 -2.08 -3.37 -15.29
CA GLY A 553 -1.76 -2.24 -16.17
C GLY A 553 -0.31 -1.78 -16.10
N LYS A 554 0.57 -2.56 -15.46
CA LYS A 554 1.99 -2.30 -15.36
C LYS A 554 2.81 -3.38 -16.03
N GLN A 555 3.97 -2.98 -16.55
CA GLN A 555 4.95 -3.88 -17.10
C GLN A 555 5.88 -4.35 -15.96
N ILE A 556 5.69 -5.58 -15.51
CA ILE A 556 6.44 -6.16 -14.39
C ILE A 556 7.75 -6.75 -14.91
N THR A 557 8.86 -6.30 -14.34
CA THR A 557 10.22 -6.78 -14.64
C THR A 557 10.88 -7.45 -13.44
N GLU A 558 10.34 -7.23 -12.25
CA GLU A 558 10.86 -7.80 -11.00
C GLU A 558 9.69 -8.31 -10.15
N VAL A 559 9.84 -9.53 -9.61
CA VAL A 559 8.87 -10.11 -8.69
C VAL A 559 9.60 -10.50 -7.40
N ILE A 560 9.02 -10.12 -6.28
CA ILE A 560 9.44 -10.57 -4.95
C ILE A 560 8.35 -11.50 -4.45
N ALA A 561 8.66 -12.79 -4.35
CA ALA A 561 7.77 -13.80 -3.81
C ALA A 561 8.28 -14.22 -2.42
N ALA A 562 7.48 -14.01 -1.39
CA ALA A 562 7.80 -14.33 -0.01
C ALA A 562 6.78 -15.32 0.53
N HIS A 563 7.27 -16.48 0.96
CA HIS A 563 6.50 -17.55 1.57
C HIS A 563 6.88 -17.68 3.04
N TYR A 564 5.95 -17.42 3.94
CA TYR A 564 6.13 -17.63 5.36
C TYR A 564 5.57 -19.01 5.74
N GLY A 565 6.47 -19.95 6.01
CA GLY A 565 6.13 -21.35 6.35
C GLY A 565 5.99 -21.62 7.85
N GLY A 566 6.00 -20.60 8.69
CA GLY A 566 5.93 -20.74 10.15
C GLY A 566 7.27 -21.02 10.84
N GLU A 567 8.39 -20.97 10.10
CA GLU A 567 9.73 -21.16 10.67
C GLU A 567 10.28 -19.86 11.26
N GLY A 568 10.51 -19.84 12.58
CA GLY A 568 11.11 -18.71 13.26
C GLY A 568 10.18 -17.53 13.49
N ASP A 569 10.75 -16.34 13.63
CA ASP A 569 10.03 -15.12 13.99
C ASP A 569 9.40 -14.47 12.75
N MET A 570 8.07 -14.39 12.71
CA MET A 570 7.30 -13.76 11.64
C MET A 570 7.70 -12.30 11.44
N ILE A 571 7.94 -11.57 12.53
CA ILE A 571 8.31 -10.15 12.47
C ILE A 571 9.66 -9.99 11.78
N GLU A 572 10.65 -10.83 12.13
CA GLU A 572 11.94 -10.81 11.46
C GLU A 572 11.85 -11.09 9.96
N PHE A 573 11.02 -12.06 9.59
CA PHE A 573 10.79 -12.41 8.20
C PHE A 573 10.20 -11.22 7.42
N PHE A 574 9.14 -10.61 7.93
CA PHE A 574 8.49 -9.48 7.26
C PHE A 574 9.30 -8.19 7.30
N ASP A 575 10.17 -7.99 8.31
CA ASP A 575 11.13 -6.88 8.30
C ASP A 575 12.09 -7.00 7.11
N TYR A 576 12.54 -8.22 6.80
CA TYR A 576 13.38 -8.45 5.62
C TYR A 576 12.60 -8.28 4.30
N VAL A 577 11.37 -8.73 4.24
CA VAL A 577 10.47 -8.49 3.09
C VAL A 577 10.30 -6.97 2.88
N LYS A 578 10.05 -6.21 3.94
CA LYS A 578 9.93 -4.74 3.91
C LYS A 578 11.19 -4.09 3.31
N GLU A 579 12.38 -4.54 3.71
CA GLU A 579 13.65 -4.06 3.15
C GLU A 579 13.74 -4.33 1.64
N LEU A 580 13.43 -5.55 1.20
CA LEU A 580 13.44 -5.90 -0.22
C LEU A 580 12.46 -5.07 -1.05
N LEU A 581 11.32 -4.71 -0.48
CA LEU A 581 10.32 -3.85 -1.10
C LEU A 581 10.77 -2.38 -1.15
N GLY A 582 11.86 -2.02 -0.47
CA GLY A 582 12.40 -0.66 -0.37
C GLY A 582 11.57 0.23 0.56
N GLY A 583 10.89 -0.37 1.54
CA GLY A 583 10.34 0.34 2.69
C GLY A 583 11.50 0.82 3.57
N GLN A 584 11.56 2.12 3.89
CA GLN A 584 12.46 2.58 4.95
C GLN A 584 11.90 2.11 6.29
N SER A 585 12.76 1.52 7.11
CA SER A 585 12.47 1.16 8.50
C SER A 585 12.30 2.40 9.37
#